data_e4e139e5abb2f0fbb6c07b031c3d29b5
#
_entry.id   e4e139e5abb2f0fbb6c07b031c3d29b5
#
_cell.length_a   1.000
_cell.length_b   1.000
_cell.length_c   1.000
_cell.angle_alpha   90.00
_cell.angle_beta   90.00
_cell.angle_gamma   90.00
#
_symmetry.space_group_name_H-M   'P 1'
#
loop_
_entity.id
_entity.type
_entity.pdbx_description
1 polymer ?
#
loop_
_entity_poly.entity_id
_entity_poly.type
_entity_poly.pdbx_seq_one_letter_code
_entity_poly.pdbx_strand_id
1 'polypeptide(L)'
;MPHRYFTRELADGRAALTGSDAHHLADVMRARIGEEVVLCGPDGLEYLGTVTAIEPGRVEFSVTDGTTSKAEPDCAVTLFAGYPKAGKLEEVIRHSVELGVTEVVPFFSRYCVATPKKEDVKNERYNRIAAEAAKQAGRAMLPHVALPLNDFVAVCKEFANFDVVLFFYEGGGAPLREVLHPGQYKRVAIVTGSEGGFSVEEAEAAKAAGAVTVGLGPRILRCETAPLAALTSVMLLTGNLE
;
A
#
# COMPACT_ATOMS: atom_id res chain seq x y z
N MET A 1 17.50 4.62 14.60
CA MET A 1 17.34 5.07 13.22
C MET A 1 16.86 6.52 13.26
N PRO A 2 17.30 7.42 12.37
CA PRO A 2 16.77 8.77 12.32
C PRO A 2 15.28 8.73 12.03
N HIS A 3 14.54 9.70 12.58
CA HIS A 3 13.11 9.82 12.34
C HIS A 3 12.83 10.08 10.87
N ARG A 4 11.73 9.51 10.35
CA ARG A 4 11.35 9.57 8.94
C ARG A 4 10.06 10.38 8.80
N TYR A 5 10.05 11.31 7.84
CA TYR A 5 8.90 12.14 7.52
C TYR A 5 8.70 12.24 6.00
N PHE A 6 7.45 12.41 5.58
CA PHE A 6 7.11 12.67 4.19
C PHE A 6 6.91 14.18 3.99
N THR A 7 7.56 14.74 2.98
CA THR A 7 7.39 16.15 2.63
C THR A 7 6.83 16.31 1.24
N ARG A 8 6.02 17.36 1.04
CA ARG A 8 5.57 17.81 -0.28
C ARG A 8 6.32 19.05 -0.73
N GLU A 9 7.03 19.70 0.18
CA GLU A 9 7.79 20.92 -0.07
C GLU A 9 9.27 20.55 -0.16
N LEU A 10 9.73 20.30 -1.39
CA LEU A 10 11.11 19.95 -1.69
C LEU A 10 11.52 20.67 -2.97
N ALA A 11 12.45 21.61 -2.89
CA ALA A 11 13.00 22.33 -4.03
C ALA A 11 14.37 22.95 -3.68
N ASP A 12 15.26 23.02 -4.64
CA ASP A 12 16.52 23.78 -4.57
C ASP A 12 17.38 23.47 -3.34
N GLY A 13 17.48 22.17 -2.96
CA GLY A 13 18.26 21.75 -1.80
C GLY A 13 17.63 22.11 -0.46
N ARG A 14 16.34 22.44 -0.44
CA ARG A 14 15.56 22.78 0.76
C ARG A 14 14.29 21.97 0.82
N ALA A 15 13.84 21.70 2.04
CA ALA A 15 12.56 21.05 2.31
C ALA A 15 11.89 21.70 3.52
N ALA A 16 10.57 21.47 3.66
CA ALA A 16 9.84 21.86 4.86
C ALA A 16 8.82 20.81 5.26
N LEU A 17 8.64 20.66 6.56
CA LEU A 17 7.51 19.97 7.16
C LEU A 17 6.50 20.99 7.67
N THR A 18 5.22 20.69 7.53
CA THR A 18 4.11 21.51 8.02
C THR A 18 3.09 20.65 8.75
N GLY A 19 2.15 21.28 9.46
CA GLY A 19 1.04 20.61 10.15
C GLY A 19 1.47 19.63 11.22
N SER A 20 0.87 18.43 11.23
CA SER A 20 1.11 17.42 12.28
C SER A 20 2.55 16.91 12.33
N ASP A 21 3.22 16.82 11.19
CA ASP A 21 4.60 16.33 11.14
C ASP A 21 5.60 17.36 11.68
N ALA A 22 5.38 18.64 11.38
CA ALA A 22 6.15 19.72 11.99
C ALA A 22 5.95 19.78 13.52
N HIS A 23 4.69 19.71 13.98
CA HIS A 23 4.38 19.63 15.41
C HIS A 23 5.03 18.42 16.08
N HIS A 24 4.92 17.23 15.46
CA HIS A 24 5.56 16.02 16.01
C HIS A 24 7.07 16.19 16.15
N LEU A 25 7.74 16.69 15.12
CA LEU A 25 9.19 16.88 15.16
C LEU A 25 9.61 17.98 16.17
N ALA A 26 8.95 19.15 16.14
CA ALA A 26 9.35 20.29 16.96
C ALA A 26 8.96 20.11 18.44
N ASP A 27 7.71 19.72 18.70
CA ASP A 27 7.13 19.77 20.06
C ASP A 27 7.20 18.43 20.80
N VAL A 28 6.99 17.31 20.10
CA VAL A 28 7.01 15.97 20.69
C VAL A 28 8.45 15.47 20.77
N MET A 29 9.17 15.49 19.64
CA MET A 29 10.55 15.02 19.56
C MET A 29 11.55 16.07 20.05
N ARG A 30 11.14 17.35 20.12
CA ARG A 30 11.96 18.48 20.58
C ARG A 30 13.25 18.63 19.78
N ALA A 31 13.14 18.49 18.47
CA ALA A 31 14.28 18.60 17.56
C ALA A 31 14.97 19.95 17.69
N ARG A 32 16.26 19.97 17.36
CA ARG A 32 17.11 21.16 17.45
C ARG A 32 17.65 21.51 16.06
N ILE A 33 17.99 22.77 15.87
CA ILE A 33 18.74 23.21 14.69
C ILE A 33 20.02 22.40 14.58
N GLY A 34 20.33 21.89 13.40
CA GLY A 34 21.44 20.99 13.11
C GLY A 34 21.13 19.51 13.30
N GLU A 35 19.96 19.14 13.79
CA GLU A 35 19.57 17.74 13.90
C GLU A 35 19.20 17.16 12.52
N GLU A 36 19.53 15.88 12.31
CA GLU A 36 19.32 15.18 11.06
C GLU A 36 18.10 14.26 11.12
N VAL A 37 17.29 14.28 10.07
CA VAL A 37 16.15 13.40 9.86
C VAL A 37 16.14 12.87 8.41
N VAL A 38 15.44 11.77 8.17
CA VAL A 38 15.18 11.30 6.81
C VAL A 38 13.89 11.93 6.30
N LEU A 39 13.96 12.63 5.17
CA LEU A 39 12.83 13.18 4.46
C LEU A 39 12.57 12.35 3.20
N CYS A 40 11.32 11.93 3.01
CA CYS A 40 10.87 11.26 1.80
C CYS A 40 10.16 12.27 0.91
N GLY A 41 10.69 12.47 -0.29
CA GLY A 41 10.17 13.42 -1.26
C GLY A 41 8.97 12.89 -2.04
N PRO A 42 8.28 13.75 -2.80
CA PRO A 42 7.18 13.36 -3.67
C PRO A 42 7.65 12.54 -4.89
N ASP A 43 8.93 12.51 -5.15
CA ASP A 43 9.61 11.70 -6.17
C ASP A 43 9.95 10.28 -5.74
N GLY A 44 9.65 9.93 -4.48
CA GLY A 44 9.95 8.62 -3.89
C GLY A 44 11.41 8.42 -3.50
N LEU A 45 12.21 9.49 -3.49
CA LEU A 45 13.60 9.45 -3.02
C LEU A 45 13.70 9.81 -1.53
N GLU A 46 14.77 9.34 -0.91
CA GLU A 46 15.15 9.67 0.46
C GLU A 46 16.22 10.76 0.47
N TYR A 47 16.04 11.72 1.33
CA TYR A 47 16.94 12.86 1.55
C TYR A 47 17.37 12.92 3.01
N LEU A 48 18.63 13.13 3.27
CA LEU A 48 19.07 13.50 4.61
C LEU A 48 18.80 15.00 4.79
N GLY A 49 17.86 15.32 5.68
CA GLY A 49 17.47 16.70 5.98
C GLY A 49 18.11 17.15 7.30
N THR A 50 18.83 18.27 7.28
CA THR A 50 19.37 18.94 8.46
C THR A 50 18.45 20.10 8.81
N VAL A 51 17.93 20.16 10.04
CA VAL A 51 17.05 21.23 10.53
C VAL A 51 17.76 22.57 10.49
N THR A 52 17.23 23.55 9.76
CA THR A 52 17.76 24.90 9.63
C THR A 52 16.95 25.96 10.36
N ALA A 53 15.63 25.78 10.47
CA ALA A 53 14.74 26.66 11.22
C ALA A 53 13.57 25.88 11.83
N ILE A 54 13.09 26.35 12.98
CA ILE A 54 11.90 25.83 13.66
C ILE A 54 11.00 27.00 13.99
N GLU A 55 9.83 27.03 13.37
CA GLU A 55 8.80 28.04 13.55
C GLU A 55 7.47 27.39 13.96
N PRO A 56 6.50 28.13 14.51
CA PRO A 56 5.20 27.56 14.85
C PRO A 56 4.53 26.91 13.63
N GLY A 57 4.38 25.57 13.68
CA GLY A 57 3.74 24.80 12.63
C GLY A 57 4.58 24.55 11.37
N ARG A 58 5.88 24.92 11.37
CA ARG A 58 6.79 24.72 10.25
C ARG A 58 8.21 24.39 10.72
N VAL A 59 8.83 23.40 10.12
CA VAL A 59 10.25 23.08 10.30
C VAL A 59 10.92 23.06 8.93
N GLU A 60 12.02 23.80 8.77
CA GLU A 60 12.78 23.90 7.52
C GLU A 60 14.08 23.12 7.58
N PHE A 61 14.50 22.65 6.42
CA PHE A 61 15.67 21.79 6.25
C PHE A 61 16.52 22.22 5.07
N SER A 62 17.83 22.09 5.21
CA SER A 62 18.71 21.85 4.08
C SER A 62 18.75 20.34 3.81
N VAL A 63 18.74 19.94 2.52
CA VAL A 63 18.75 18.53 2.16
C VAL A 63 19.93 18.18 1.23
N THR A 64 20.39 16.93 1.34
CA THR A 64 21.38 16.35 0.43
C THR A 64 20.74 15.97 -0.91
N ASP A 65 21.52 15.40 -1.81
CA ASP A 65 21.00 14.74 -3.00
C ASP A 65 20.13 13.54 -2.61
N GLY A 66 19.05 13.34 -3.40
CA GLY A 66 18.11 12.23 -3.18
C GLY A 66 18.73 10.86 -3.50
N THR A 67 18.41 9.88 -2.70
CA THR A 67 18.86 8.49 -2.88
C THR A 67 17.64 7.56 -3.00
N THR A 68 17.77 6.51 -3.82
CA THR A 68 16.74 5.48 -3.94
C THR A 68 16.65 4.68 -2.64
N SER A 69 15.44 4.53 -2.13
CA SER A 69 15.19 3.70 -0.95
C SER A 69 15.35 2.21 -1.27
N LYS A 70 15.98 1.48 -0.35
CA LYS A 70 16.05 0.01 -0.41
C LYS A 70 14.79 -0.65 0.14
N ALA A 71 13.90 0.11 0.76
CA ALA A 71 12.66 -0.40 1.33
C ALA A 71 11.49 -0.45 0.32
N GLU A 72 11.71 0.09 -0.89
CA GLU A 72 10.69 0.04 -1.94
C GLU A 72 10.90 -1.17 -2.86
N PRO A 73 9.82 -1.93 -3.15
CA PRO A 73 9.89 -3.02 -4.11
C PRO A 73 10.13 -2.48 -5.53
N ASP A 74 10.75 -3.31 -6.38
CA ASP A 74 11.03 -2.98 -7.78
C ASP A 74 9.82 -3.14 -8.71
N CYS A 75 8.69 -3.62 -8.17
CA CYS A 75 7.39 -3.70 -8.84
C CYS A 75 6.30 -3.04 -7.99
N ALA A 76 5.39 -2.31 -8.64
CA ALA A 76 4.22 -1.75 -8.00
C ALA A 76 3.16 -2.83 -7.80
N VAL A 77 2.70 -3.04 -6.58
CA VAL A 77 1.66 -4.01 -6.26
C VAL A 77 0.41 -3.29 -5.77
N THR A 78 -0.70 -3.47 -6.49
CA THR A 78 -2.03 -3.00 -6.07
C THR A 78 -2.82 -4.17 -5.50
N LEU A 79 -3.32 -4.02 -4.28
CA LEU A 79 -4.19 -4.98 -3.61
C LEU A 79 -5.66 -4.56 -3.77
N PHE A 80 -6.41 -5.27 -4.59
CA PHE A 80 -7.87 -5.22 -4.58
C PHE A 80 -8.38 -6.12 -3.47
N ALA A 81 -8.92 -5.52 -2.41
CA ALA A 81 -9.40 -6.23 -1.22
C ALA A 81 -10.92 -6.17 -1.13
N GLY A 82 -11.59 -7.31 -1.15
CA GLY A 82 -13.02 -7.40 -0.87
C GLY A 82 -13.32 -6.78 0.49
N TYR A 83 -14.26 -5.83 0.57
CA TYR A 83 -14.51 -5.01 1.75
C TYR A 83 -14.94 -5.88 2.95
N PRO A 84 -14.13 -6.01 4.01
CA PRO A 84 -14.43 -6.87 5.14
C PRO A 84 -15.33 -6.17 6.16
N LYS A 85 -15.89 -6.94 7.10
CA LYS A 85 -16.64 -6.42 8.26
C LYS A 85 -15.72 -5.83 9.33
N ALA A 86 -16.30 -4.97 10.17
CA ALA A 86 -15.83 -4.64 11.51
C ALA A 86 -14.34 -4.22 11.64
N GLY A 87 -13.88 -3.27 10.83
CA GLY A 87 -12.54 -2.67 11.04
C GLY A 87 -11.35 -3.51 10.58
N LYS A 88 -11.56 -4.73 10.09
CA LYS A 88 -10.49 -5.62 9.60
C LYS A 88 -9.69 -5.02 8.42
N LEU A 89 -10.31 -4.11 7.65
CA LEU A 89 -9.61 -3.43 6.56
C LEU A 89 -8.42 -2.60 7.06
N GLU A 90 -8.51 -2.05 8.27
CA GLU A 90 -7.42 -1.28 8.87
C GLU A 90 -6.18 -2.15 9.15
N GLU A 91 -6.40 -3.38 9.59
CA GLU A 91 -5.32 -4.37 9.80
C GLU A 91 -4.71 -4.79 8.46
N VAL A 92 -5.56 -5.08 7.46
CA VAL A 92 -5.11 -5.42 6.10
C VAL A 92 -4.25 -4.29 5.53
N ILE A 93 -4.71 -3.03 5.62
CA ILE A 93 -3.98 -1.87 5.13
C ILE A 93 -2.61 -1.76 5.82
N ARG A 94 -2.59 -1.75 7.16
CA ARG A 94 -1.36 -1.60 7.94
C ARG A 94 -0.31 -2.63 7.53
N HIS A 95 -0.65 -3.91 7.60
CA HIS A 95 0.30 -4.98 7.32
C HIS A 95 0.65 -5.09 5.82
N SER A 96 -0.26 -4.75 4.92
CA SER A 96 0.06 -4.71 3.49
C SER A 96 1.07 -3.60 3.17
N VAL A 97 1.00 -2.47 3.86
CA VAL A 97 1.99 -1.39 3.74
C VAL A 97 3.37 -1.85 4.22
N GLU A 98 3.44 -2.52 5.36
CA GLU A 98 4.68 -3.12 5.89
C GLU A 98 5.31 -4.12 4.90
N LEU A 99 4.47 -4.86 4.17
CA LEU A 99 4.86 -5.85 3.16
C LEU A 99 5.15 -5.24 1.77
N GLY A 100 5.07 -3.92 1.59
CA GLY A 100 5.48 -3.27 0.35
C GLY A 100 4.36 -2.98 -0.65
N VAL A 101 3.06 -3.09 -0.29
CA VAL A 101 1.97 -2.70 -1.19
C VAL A 101 2.11 -1.23 -1.62
N THR A 102 1.79 -0.93 -2.88
CA THR A 102 1.80 0.43 -3.41
C THR A 102 0.42 1.09 -3.29
N GLU A 103 -0.63 0.30 -3.49
CA GLU A 103 -1.99 0.79 -3.42
C GLU A 103 -2.94 -0.29 -2.88
N VAL A 104 -3.92 0.13 -2.08
CA VAL A 104 -5.03 -0.73 -1.64
C VAL A 104 -6.33 -0.16 -2.20
N VAL A 105 -7.05 -0.98 -2.95
CA VAL A 105 -8.35 -0.64 -3.55
C VAL A 105 -9.41 -1.54 -2.94
N PRO A 106 -10.15 -1.08 -1.92
CA PRO A 106 -11.28 -1.85 -1.39
C PRO A 106 -12.40 -1.97 -2.44
N PHE A 107 -13.19 -3.04 -2.39
CA PHE A 107 -14.34 -3.16 -3.28
C PHE A 107 -15.48 -3.97 -2.64
N PHE A 108 -16.68 -3.76 -3.15
CA PHE A 108 -17.85 -4.53 -2.76
C PHE A 108 -18.10 -5.64 -3.79
N SER A 109 -18.14 -6.90 -3.32
CA SER A 109 -18.50 -8.07 -4.12
C SER A 109 -19.91 -8.53 -3.78
N ARG A 110 -20.45 -9.47 -4.55
CA ARG A 110 -21.81 -10.00 -4.38
C ARG A 110 -22.10 -10.50 -2.96
N TYR A 111 -21.11 -11.19 -2.36
CA TYR A 111 -21.25 -11.76 -1.02
C TYR A 111 -20.67 -10.88 0.08
N CYS A 112 -20.31 -9.64 -0.24
CA CYS A 112 -19.90 -8.68 0.75
C CYS A 112 -21.08 -8.31 1.66
N VAL A 113 -20.92 -8.51 2.97
CA VAL A 113 -21.96 -8.18 3.97
C VAL A 113 -21.86 -6.73 4.43
N ALA A 114 -20.69 -6.11 4.28
CA ALA A 114 -20.50 -4.72 4.58
C ALA A 114 -21.25 -3.84 3.58
N THR A 115 -21.89 -2.79 4.06
CA THR A 115 -22.56 -1.79 3.22
C THR A 115 -21.81 -0.47 3.27
N PRO A 116 -21.70 0.26 2.14
CA PRO A 116 -21.06 1.56 2.10
C PRO A 116 -21.72 2.54 3.09
N LYS A 117 -20.93 3.16 3.96
CA LYS A 117 -21.40 4.22 4.88
C LYS A 117 -20.25 5.16 5.19
N LYS A 118 -20.37 6.43 4.77
CA LYS A 118 -19.37 7.49 5.04
C LYS A 118 -17.96 7.09 4.57
N GLU A 119 -17.85 6.55 3.37
CA GLU A 119 -16.59 6.01 2.86
C GLU A 119 -15.50 7.08 2.71
N ASP A 120 -15.87 8.33 2.41
CA ASP A 120 -14.93 9.44 2.36
C ASP A 120 -14.21 9.65 3.70
N VAL A 121 -14.96 9.68 4.81
CA VAL A 121 -14.40 9.86 6.16
C VAL A 121 -13.54 8.67 6.57
N LYS A 122 -13.94 7.47 6.21
CA LYS A 122 -13.15 6.26 6.46
C LYS A 122 -11.87 6.24 5.63
N ASN A 123 -11.96 6.67 4.37
CA ASN A 123 -10.82 6.72 3.47
C ASN A 123 -9.71 7.64 3.98
N GLU A 124 -10.05 8.82 4.50
CA GLU A 124 -9.08 9.70 5.18
C GLU A 124 -8.37 8.98 6.32
N ARG A 125 -9.11 8.21 7.13
CA ARG A 125 -8.54 7.42 8.22
C ARG A 125 -7.64 6.29 7.68
N TYR A 126 -8.03 5.60 6.62
CA TYR A 126 -7.23 4.54 5.99
C TYR A 126 -5.91 5.07 5.43
N ASN A 127 -5.93 6.21 4.76
CA ASN A 127 -4.72 6.85 4.24
C ASN A 127 -3.80 7.32 5.38
N ARG A 128 -4.34 7.75 6.54
CA ARG A 128 -3.54 8.04 7.73
C ARG A 128 -2.87 6.78 8.29
N ILE A 129 -3.60 5.67 8.40
CA ILE A 129 -3.04 4.38 8.83
C ILE A 129 -1.92 3.93 7.89
N ALA A 130 -2.12 4.06 6.58
CA ALA A 130 -1.11 3.73 5.58
C ALA A 130 0.16 4.60 5.73
N ALA A 131 -0.01 5.91 5.96
CA ALA A 131 1.11 6.82 6.17
C ALA A 131 1.91 6.50 7.45
N GLU A 132 1.21 6.17 8.56
CA GLU A 132 1.86 5.77 9.81
C GLU A 132 2.62 4.46 9.65
N ALA A 133 2.02 3.46 8.99
CA ALA A 133 2.67 2.19 8.70
C ALA A 133 3.90 2.36 7.79
N ALA A 134 3.82 3.21 6.76
CA ALA A 134 4.93 3.51 5.87
C ALA A 134 6.12 4.16 6.61
N LYS A 135 5.86 5.11 7.51
CA LYS A 135 6.88 5.72 8.35
C LYS A 135 7.57 4.67 9.23
N GLN A 136 6.79 3.82 9.89
CA GLN A 136 7.29 2.79 10.77
C GLN A 136 8.09 1.70 10.03
N ALA A 137 7.61 1.28 8.85
CA ALA A 137 8.28 0.28 8.02
C ALA A 137 9.49 0.83 7.24
N GLY A 138 9.79 2.12 7.36
CA GLY A 138 10.93 2.73 6.68
C GLY A 138 10.71 2.95 5.17
N ARG A 139 9.47 3.01 4.70
CA ARG A 139 9.14 3.25 3.30
C ARG A 139 9.45 4.68 2.87
N ALA A 140 9.85 4.86 1.61
CA ALA A 140 10.08 6.16 1.01
C ALA A 140 8.88 6.70 0.23
N MET A 141 7.96 5.81 -0.16
CA MET A 141 6.72 6.16 -0.83
C MET A 141 5.52 6.01 0.12
N LEU A 142 4.56 6.94 0.01
CA LEU A 142 3.27 6.83 0.70
C LEU A 142 2.35 5.93 -0.12
N PRO A 143 1.97 4.75 0.39
CA PRO A 143 0.96 3.93 -0.26
C PRO A 143 -0.39 4.65 -0.25
N HIS A 144 -1.15 4.48 -1.33
CA HIS A 144 -2.47 5.08 -1.46
C HIS A 144 -3.56 4.07 -1.09
N VAL A 145 -4.58 4.53 -0.37
CA VAL A 145 -5.82 3.76 -0.20
C VAL A 145 -6.92 4.47 -0.97
N ALA A 146 -7.40 3.84 -2.03
CA ALA A 146 -8.44 4.38 -2.88
C ALA A 146 -9.82 4.33 -2.20
N LEU A 147 -10.77 5.12 -2.71
CA LEU A 147 -12.19 4.95 -2.38
C LEU A 147 -12.65 3.57 -2.86
N PRO A 148 -13.56 2.90 -2.13
CA PRO A 148 -14.04 1.59 -2.52
C PRO A 148 -14.74 1.58 -3.87
N LEU A 149 -14.45 0.59 -4.71
CA LEU A 149 -15.21 0.33 -5.92
C LEU A 149 -16.56 -0.31 -5.56
N ASN A 150 -17.61 0.10 -6.25
CA ASN A 150 -18.99 -0.24 -5.90
C ASN A 150 -19.37 -1.69 -6.19
N ASP A 151 -18.67 -2.34 -7.12
CA ASP A 151 -18.92 -3.72 -7.53
C ASP A 151 -17.68 -4.38 -8.15
N PHE A 152 -17.76 -5.67 -8.37
CA PHE A 152 -16.67 -6.46 -8.94
C PHE A 152 -16.45 -6.20 -10.44
N VAL A 153 -17.46 -5.72 -11.15
CA VAL A 153 -17.33 -5.34 -12.58
C VAL A 153 -16.40 -4.13 -12.71
N ALA A 154 -16.52 -3.18 -11.78
CA ALA A 154 -15.58 -2.04 -11.70
C ALA A 154 -14.14 -2.49 -11.46
N VAL A 155 -13.93 -3.50 -10.61
CA VAL A 155 -12.59 -4.10 -10.39
C VAL A 155 -12.04 -4.71 -11.68
N CYS A 156 -12.84 -5.50 -12.41
CA CYS A 156 -12.41 -6.12 -13.66
C CYS A 156 -11.99 -5.11 -14.74
N LYS A 157 -12.58 -3.91 -14.77
CA LYS A 157 -12.20 -2.84 -15.70
C LYS A 157 -10.79 -2.30 -15.46
N GLU A 158 -10.33 -2.35 -14.22
CA GLU A 158 -8.98 -1.90 -13.85
C GLU A 158 -7.89 -2.88 -14.30
N PHE A 159 -8.21 -4.13 -14.61
CA PHE A 159 -7.23 -5.17 -14.91
C PHE A 159 -6.33 -4.84 -16.11
N ALA A 160 -6.83 -4.07 -17.08
CA ALA A 160 -6.04 -3.62 -18.23
C ALA A 160 -4.84 -2.70 -17.85
N ASN A 161 -4.83 -2.17 -16.62
CA ASN A 161 -3.76 -1.31 -16.14
C ASN A 161 -2.55 -2.09 -15.58
N PHE A 162 -2.60 -3.41 -15.52
CA PHE A 162 -1.59 -4.26 -14.90
C PHE A 162 -0.93 -5.20 -15.91
N ASP A 163 0.32 -5.56 -15.64
CA ASP A 163 1.06 -6.52 -16.44
C ASP A 163 0.59 -7.96 -16.13
N VAL A 164 0.17 -8.19 -14.88
CA VAL A 164 -0.45 -9.43 -14.42
C VAL A 164 -1.47 -9.16 -13.32
N VAL A 165 -2.60 -9.87 -13.38
CA VAL A 165 -3.64 -9.85 -12.35
C VAL A 165 -3.76 -11.24 -11.74
N LEU A 166 -3.53 -11.34 -10.45
CA LEU A 166 -3.60 -12.58 -9.68
C LEU A 166 -4.91 -12.62 -8.91
N PHE A 167 -5.83 -13.44 -9.37
CA PHE A 167 -7.13 -13.63 -8.75
C PHE A 167 -7.08 -14.84 -7.80
N PHE A 168 -7.05 -14.54 -6.50
CA PHE A 168 -6.99 -15.56 -5.45
C PHE A 168 -8.37 -16.12 -5.18
N TYR A 169 -8.59 -17.36 -5.64
CA TYR A 169 -9.87 -18.03 -5.56
C TYR A 169 -9.77 -19.35 -4.80
N GLU A 170 -10.76 -19.64 -3.96
CA GLU A 170 -10.80 -20.84 -3.14
C GLU A 170 -10.89 -22.15 -3.95
N GLY A 171 -11.41 -22.08 -5.17
CA GLY A 171 -11.43 -23.20 -6.11
C GLY A 171 -10.05 -23.61 -6.67
N GLY A 172 -8.98 -22.95 -6.21
CA GLY A 172 -7.61 -23.19 -6.64
C GLY A 172 -7.30 -22.53 -7.99
N GLY A 173 -6.13 -22.83 -8.55
CA GLY A 173 -5.65 -22.25 -9.80
C GLY A 173 -4.21 -22.64 -10.08
N ALA A 174 -3.53 -21.88 -10.94
CA ALA A 174 -2.13 -22.09 -11.26
C ALA A 174 -1.24 -21.89 -10.01
N PRO A 175 -0.16 -22.65 -9.87
CA PRO A 175 0.85 -22.38 -8.85
C PRO A 175 1.51 -21.03 -9.07
N LEU A 176 1.59 -20.19 -8.04
CA LEU A 176 2.17 -18.82 -8.14
C LEU A 176 3.58 -18.82 -8.73
N ARG A 177 4.41 -19.80 -8.38
CA ARG A 177 5.79 -19.97 -8.90
C ARG A 177 5.88 -20.22 -10.40
N GLU A 178 4.79 -20.60 -11.05
CA GLU A 178 4.71 -20.78 -12.51
C GLU A 178 4.27 -19.50 -13.21
N VAL A 179 3.71 -18.55 -12.46
CA VAL A 179 3.17 -17.29 -12.96
C VAL A 179 4.13 -16.12 -12.70
N LEU A 180 4.83 -16.12 -11.56
CA LEU A 180 5.67 -15.01 -11.10
C LEU A 180 7.15 -15.40 -11.09
N HIS A 181 7.98 -14.49 -11.66
CA HIS A 181 9.45 -14.57 -11.59
C HIS A 181 10.03 -13.17 -11.29
N PRO A 182 11.23 -13.09 -10.69
CA PRO A 182 11.87 -11.81 -10.40
C PRO A 182 12.05 -10.94 -11.66
N GLY A 183 11.71 -9.66 -11.54
CA GLY A 183 11.87 -8.68 -12.62
C GLY A 183 10.92 -8.83 -13.82
N GLN A 184 10.02 -9.81 -13.81
CA GLN A 184 9.12 -10.09 -14.94
C GLN A 184 8.04 -9.03 -15.13
N TYR A 185 7.47 -8.52 -14.05
CA TYR A 185 6.37 -7.59 -14.06
C TYR A 185 6.70 -6.32 -13.29
N LYS A 186 6.19 -5.19 -13.76
CA LYS A 186 6.33 -3.88 -13.09
C LYS A 186 5.06 -3.47 -12.36
N ARG A 187 3.90 -3.94 -12.81
CA ARG A 187 2.59 -3.65 -12.21
C ARG A 187 1.83 -4.94 -11.98
N VAL A 188 1.70 -5.33 -10.72
CA VAL A 188 1.03 -6.56 -10.31
C VAL A 188 -0.25 -6.20 -9.56
N ALA A 189 -1.38 -6.81 -9.95
CA ALA A 189 -2.61 -6.75 -9.18
C ALA A 189 -2.83 -8.04 -8.39
N ILE A 190 -3.20 -7.91 -7.13
CA ILE A 190 -3.67 -8.99 -6.26
C ILE A 190 -5.15 -8.75 -5.99
N VAL A 191 -5.98 -9.76 -6.20
CA VAL A 191 -7.43 -9.68 -5.95
C VAL A 191 -7.81 -10.74 -4.93
N THR A 192 -8.33 -10.32 -3.77
CA THR A 192 -8.79 -11.21 -2.69
C THR A 192 -10.22 -10.86 -2.27
N GLY A 193 -11.01 -11.86 -1.91
CA GLY A 193 -12.42 -11.69 -1.53
C GLY A 193 -12.64 -11.22 -0.09
N SER A 194 -13.86 -10.78 0.20
CA SER A 194 -14.36 -10.60 1.56
C SER A 194 -14.66 -11.95 2.23
N GLU A 195 -15.32 -11.95 3.42
CA GLU A 195 -15.66 -13.18 4.15
C GLU A 195 -16.53 -14.16 3.35
N GLY A 196 -17.31 -13.67 2.40
CA GLY A 196 -18.16 -14.50 1.55
C GLY A 196 -17.48 -15.03 0.29
N GLY A 197 -16.21 -14.64 0.05
CA GLY A 197 -15.49 -14.99 -1.17
C GLY A 197 -16.11 -14.38 -2.42
N PHE A 198 -16.02 -15.10 -3.53
CA PHE A 198 -16.55 -14.70 -4.83
C PHE A 198 -17.62 -15.64 -5.32
N SER A 199 -18.60 -15.14 -6.07
CA SER A 199 -19.52 -15.98 -6.80
C SER A 199 -18.85 -16.62 -8.02
N VAL A 200 -19.49 -17.65 -8.58
CA VAL A 200 -19.00 -18.30 -9.81
C VAL A 200 -18.96 -17.30 -10.97
N GLU A 201 -19.98 -16.44 -11.05
CA GLU A 201 -20.09 -15.43 -12.10
C GLU A 201 -18.97 -14.37 -11.97
N GLU A 202 -18.58 -13.98 -10.74
CA GLU A 202 -17.46 -13.09 -10.50
C GLU A 202 -16.14 -13.76 -10.89
N ALA A 203 -15.96 -15.03 -10.58
CA ALA A 203 -14.76 -15.78 -10.96
C ALA A 203 -14.63 -15.91 -12.49
N GLU A 204 -15.73 -16.16 -13.18
CA GLU A 204 -15.73 -16.20 -14.65
C GLU A 204 -15.50 -14.80 -15.27
N ALA A 205 -16.05 -13.75 -14.68
CA ALA A 205 -15.78 -12.38 -15.11
C ALA A 205 -14.32 -11.99 -14.94
N ALA A 206 -13.67 -12.39 -13.83
CA ALA A 206 -12.25 -12.14 -13.60
C ALA A 206 -11.39 -12.83 -14.69
N LYS A 207 -11.66 -14.09 -14.98
CA LYS A 207 -10.97 -14.83 -16.06
C LYS A 207 -11.17 -14.19 -17.44
N ALA A 208 -12.41 -13.82 -17.75
CA ALA A 208 -12.73 -13.15 -19.01
C ALA A 208 -12.03 -11.80 -19.15
N ALA A 209 -11.78 -11.11 -18.05
CA ALA A 209 -11.02 -9.86 -17.99
C ALA A 209 -9.49 -10.05 -17.98
N GLY A 210 -9.00 -11.30 -18.09
CA GLY A 210 -7.57 -11.62 -18.22
C GLY A 210 -6.85 -11.94 -16.90
N ALA A 211 -7.56 -12.11 -15.78
CA ALA A 211 -6.94 -12.50 -14.54
C ALA A 211 -6.50 -13.97 -14.55
N VAL A 212 -5.34 -14.22 -13.97
CA VAL A 212 -4.83 -15.57 -13.71
C VAL A 212 -5.38 -16.03 -12.36
N THR A 213 -6.19 -17.09 -12.36
CA THR A 213 -6.68 -17.70 -11.12
C THR A 213 -5.54 -18.45 -10.44
N VAL A 214 -5.32 -18.16 -9.17
CA VAL A 214 -4.25 -18.72 -8.33
C VAL A 214 -4.79 -19.12 -6.97
N GLY A 215 -4.11 -20.02 -6.26
CA GLY A 215 -4.50 -20.49 -4.95
C GLY A 215 -3.44 -20.23 -3.87
N LEU A 216 -3.85 -20.24 -2.60
CA LEU A 216 -2.99 -20.16 -1.41
C LEU A 216 -2.90 -21.49 -0.65
N GLY A 217 -2.99 -22.61 -1.40
CA GLY A 217 -2.96 -23.96 -0.82
C GLY A 217 -4.34 -24.45 -0.39
N PRO A 218 -4.41 -25.62 0.28
CA PRO A 218 -5.68 -26.32 0.53
C PRO A 218 -6.51 -25.79 1.70
N ARG A 219 -6.01 -24.81 2.44
CA ARG A 219 -6.71 -24.24 3.59
C ARG A 219 -7.45 -22.97 3.19
N ILE A 220 -8.67 -22.81 3.68
CA ILE A 220 -9.41 -21.55 3.53
C ILE A 220 -8.82 -20.54 4.51
N LEU A 221 -8.32 -19.43 3.98
CA LEU A 221 -7.81 -18.32 4.77
C LEU A 221 -8.92 -17.29 5.03
N ARG A 222 -8.85 -16.62 6.15
CA ARG A 222 -9.75 -15.51 6.46
C ARG A 222 -9.47 -14.30 5.56
N CYS A 223 -10.46 -13.43 5.38
CA CYS A 223 -10.36 -12.23 4.52
C CYS A 223 -9.27 -11.24 4.97
N GLU A 224 -8.86 -11.27 6.24
CA GLU A 224 -7.71 -10.52 6.75
C GLU A 224 -6.37 -11.25 6.57
N THR A 225 -6.38 -12.57 6.41
CA THR A 225 -5.16 -13.38 6.25
C THR A 225 -4.79 -13.58 4.78
N ALA A 226 -5.78 -13.79 3.91
CA ALA A 226 -5.56 -14.08 2.50
C ALA A 226 -4.79 -12.96 1.77
N PRO A 227 -5.11 -11.66 1.94
CA PRO A 227 -4.35 -10.58 1.32
C PRO A 227 -2.88 -10.57 1.72
N LEU A 228 -2.59 -10.79 3.01
CA LEU A 228 -1.22 -10.78 3.53
C LEU A 228 -0.41 -11.98 3.02
N ALA A 229 -1.01 -13.17 3.03
CA ALA A 229 -0.39 -14.36 2.47
C ALA A 229 -0.13 -14.22 0.96
N ALA A 230 -1.07 -13.66 0.21
CA ALA A 230 -0.94 -13.38 -1.21
C ALA A 230 0.21 -12.39 -1.47
N LEU A 231 0.19 -11.25 -0.78
CA LEU A 231 1.19 -10.20 -0.92
C LEU A 231 2.59 -10.70 -0.54
N THR A 232 2.73 -11.41 0.60
CA THR A 232 4.00 -12.01 1.02
C THR A 232 4.54 -12.96 -0.06
N SER A 233 3.67 -13.81 -0.62
CA SER A 233 4.07 -14.74 -1.67
C SER A 233 4.49 -14.02 -2.96
N VAL A 234 3.79 -12.95 -3.34
CA VAL A 234 4.16 -12.12 -4.49
C VAL A 234 5.51 -11.46 -4.25
N MET A 235 5.71 -10.79 -3.12
CA MET A 235 6.97 -10.12 -2.80
C MET A 235 8.15 -11.10 -2.77
N LEU A 236 7.97 -12.29 -2.20
CA LEU A 236 9.00 -13.32 -2.18
C LEU A 236 9.34 -13.81 -3.61
N LEU A 237 8.34 -14.15 -4.41
CA LEU A 237 8.55 -14.69 -5.76
C LEU A 237 9.04 -13.64 -6.76
N THR A 238 8.86 -12.38 -6.50
CA THR A 238 9.40 -11.27 -7.30
C THR A 238 10.78 -10.79 -6.82
N GLY A 239 11.33 -11.36 -5.73
CA GLY A 239 12.65 -11.02 -5.20
C GLY A 239 12.66 -9.76 -4.32
N ASN A 240 11.50 -9.34 -3.82
CA ASN A 240 11.35 -8.12 -3.00
C ASN A 240 11.28 -8.38 -1.49
N LEU A 241 11.49 -9.61 -1.05
CA LEU A 241 11.45 -10.02 0.36
C LEU A 241 12.64 -10.92 0.74
N GLU A 242 13.77 -10.75 0.07
CA GLU A 242 15.02 -11.47 0.33
C GLU A 242 16.11 -10.57 0.94
#